data_17a089e835aba0665616aa84f55c8247
#
_entry.id   17a089e835aba0665616aa84f55c8247
#
_cell.length_a   1.000
_cell.length_b   1.000
_cell.length_c   1.000
_cell.angle_alpha   90.00
_cell.angle_beta   90.00
_cell.angle_gamma   90.00
#
_symmetry.space_group_name_H-M   'P 1'
#
loop_
_entity.id
_entity.type
_entity.pdbx_description
1 polymer ?
#
loop_
_entity_poly.entity_id
_entity_poly.type
_entity_poly.pdbx_seq_one_letter_code
_entity_poly.pdbx_strand_id
1 'polypeptide(L)'
;QPSDAIPFADVVILAVPDVALGKVSATYIPMMKSGALVITLDPAAALAGKLFNREDVAYFVTHPTHPSVFNWEPDEAAMHDHFGGVSAKQSIVCAIMKGDDADYTKGEELAKVFYGPIFRAHRITVEQMGLLEPALVETLASTCIYVIRQGLDEVIKRGVPADAARDFLLGHLRIQMAVLFDELPGAVFSDAANKALQRGLKEFIKDDWRKVFDPDNVRNQIIAIT
;
A
#
# COMPACT_ATOMS: atom_id res chain seq x y z
N GLN A 1 -20.01 -11.70 21.22
CA GLN A 1 -19.14 -10.53 21.30
C GLN A 1 -17.69 -10.95 21.03
N PRO A 2 -16.80 -10.04 20.55
CA PRO A 2 -15.39 -10.37 20.38
C PRO A 2 -14.76 -10.97 21.65
N SER A 3 -15.11 -10.43 22.81
CA SER A 3 -14.67 -10.93 24.12
C SER A 3 -14.99 -12.40 24.39
N ASP A 4 -16.00 -12.96 23.73
CA ASP A 4 -16.42 -14.34 23.93
C ASP A 4 -15.60 -15.32 23.08
N ALA A 5 -15.03 -14.86 21.98
CA ALA A 5 -14.27 -15.67 21.00
C ALA A 5 -12.76 -15.55 21.17
N ILE A 6 -12.25 -14.35 21.44
CA ILE A 6 -10.80 -14.05 21.48
C ILE A 6 -10.01 -14.95 22.44
N PRO A 7 -10.49 -15.29 23.66
CA PRO A 7 -9.75 -16.18 24.57
C PRO A 7 -9.46 -17.58 24.01
N PHE A 8 -10.22 -18.01 23.01
CA PHE A 8 -10.09 -19.33 22.38
C PHE A 8 -9.44 -19.28 20.99
N ALA A 9 -9.24 -18.10 20.44
CA ALA A 9 -8.73 -17.92 19.10
C ALA A 9 -7.23 -18.20 19.00
N ASP A 10 -6.81 -18.95 17.97
CA ASP A 10 -5.40 -19.12 17.61
C ASP A 10 -4.83 -17.91 16.88
N VAL A 11 -5.69 -17.15 16.21
CA VAL A 11 -5.34 -15.96 15.46
C VAL A 11 -6.41 -14.90 15.66
N VAL A 12 -5.97 -13.65 15.86
CA VAL A 12 -6.86 -12.48 15.92
C VAL A 12 -6.40 -11.47 14.88
N ILE A 13 -7.27 -11.13 13.94
CA ILE A 13 -7.03 -10.12 12.90
C ILE A 13 -7.65 -8.80 13.37
N LEU A 14 -6.82 -7.76 13.50
CA LEU A 14 -7.25 -6.42 13.87
C LEU A 14 -7.54 -5.61 12.60
N ALA A 15 -8.73 -5.81 12.03
CA ALA A 15 -9.21 -5.14 10.82
C ALA A 15 -10.01 -3.87 11.17
N VAL A 16 -9.35 -2.89 11.74
CA VAL A 16 -9.93 -1.60 12.15
C VAL A 16 -9.01 -0.46 11.68
N PRO A 17 -9.54 0.79 11.55
CA PRO A 17 -8.71 1.94 11.18
C PRO A 17 -7.53 2.15 12.14
N ASP A 18 -6.39 2.64 11.62
CA ASP A 18 -5.13 2.81 12.38
C ASP A 18 -5.29 3.62 13.66
N VAL A 19 -6.05 4.69 13.61
CA VAL A 19 -6.39 5.53 14.79
C VAL A 19 -7.08 4.75 15.92
N ALA A 20 -7.70 3.60 15.62
CA ALA A 20 -8.38 2.75 16.61
C ALA A 20 -7.50 1.59 17.10
N LEU A 21 -6.45 1.21 16.35
CA LEU A 21 -5.65 0.01 16.62
C LEU A 21 -5.04 0.01 18.02
N GLY A 22 -4.52 1.14 18.48
CA GLY A 22 -3.95 1.25 19.82
C GLY A 22 -4.95 0.87 20.92
N LYS A 23 -6.16 1.45 20.87
CA LYS A 23 -7.23 1.17 21.84
C LYS A 23 -7.77 -0.26 21.72
N VAL A 24 -7.99 -0.72 20.49
CA VAL A 24 -8.52 -2.06 20.21
C VAL A 24 -7.52 -3.13 20.65
N SER A 25 -6.23 -2.97 20.34
CA SER A 25 -5.17 -3.89 20.78
C SER A 25 -5.06 -3.95 22.30
N ALA A 26 -5.09 -2.80 22.99
CA ALA A 26 -5.05 -2.74 24.46
C ALA A 26 -6.28 -3.40 25.11
N THR A 27 -7.41 -3.44 24.43
CA THR A 27 -8.64 -4.08 24.92
C THR A 27 -8.59 -5.60 24.74
N TYR A 28 -8.19 -6.07 23.56
CA TYR A 28 -8.39 -7.46 23.17
C TYR A 28 -7.15 -8.36 23.24
N ILE A 29 -5.95 -7.83 22.99
CA ILE A 29 -4.72 -8.66 23.09
C ILE A 29 -4.51 -9.24 24.50
N PRO A 30 -4.82 -8.53 25.62
CA PRO A 30 -4.74 -9.14 26.95
C PRO A 30 -5.63 -10.37 27.15
N MET A 31 -6.71 -10.49 26.37
CA MET A 31 -7.66 -11.61 26.48
C MET A 31 -7.24 -12.84 25.66
N MET A 32 -6.27 -12.71 24.76
CA MET A 32 -5.82 -13.81 23.89
C MET A 32 -5.11 -14.89 24.71
N LYS A 33 -5.19 -16.12 24.23
CA LYS A 33 -4.40 -17.22 24.82
C LYS A 33 -2.92 -17.08 24.48
N SER A 34 -2.05 -17.65 25.30
CA SER A 34 -0.61 -17.76 25.04
C SER A 34 -0.33 -18.51 23.74
N GLY A 35 0.66 -18.07 22.96
CA GLY A 35 1.02 -18.64 21.66
C GLY A 35 0.07 -18.27 20.51
N ALA A 36 -0.88 -17.35 20.72
CA ALA A 36 -1.73 -16.86 19.66
C ALA A 36 -1.00 -15.85 18.75
N LEU A 37 -1.50 -15.67 17.53
CA LEU A 37 -0.97 -14.75 16.53
C LEU A 37 -1.91 -13.55 16.37
N VAL A 38 -1.37 -12.34 16.49
CA VAL A 38 -2.04 -11.08 16.10
C VAL A 38 -1.66 -10.75 14.67
N ILE A 39 -2.64 -10.45 13.83
CA ILE A 39 -2.43 -9.94 12.46
C ILE A 39 -2.98 -8.51 12.39
N THR A 40 -2.14 -7.58 11.94
CA THR A 40 -2.55 -6.24 11.52
C THR A 40 -2.48 -6.12 10.01
N LEU A 41 -3.35 -5.30 9.42
CA LEU A 41 -3.49 -5.14 7.97
C LEU A 41 -2.77 -3.89 7.45
N ASP A 42 -2.08 -3.18 8.34
CA ASP A 42 -1.30 -1.98 8.06
C ASP A 42 -0.10 -1.89 9.01
N PRO A 43 1.06 -1.35 8.56
CA PRO A 43 2.25 -1.22 9.38
C PRO A 43 2.24 -0.02 10.34
N ALA A 44 1.38 0.98 10.15
CA ALA A 44 1.51 2.26 10.83
C ALA A 44 1.43 2.14 12.37
N ALA A 45 0.40 1.48 12.90
CA ALA A 45 0.26 1.30 14.35
C ALA A 45 1.39 0.45 14.95
N ALA A 46 1.90 -0.53 14.20
CA ALA A 46 3.05 -1.34 14.60
C ALA A 46 4.32 -0.49 14.72
N LEU A 47 4.61 0.30 13.68
CA LEU A 47 5.78 1.19 13.63
C LEU A 47 5.69 2.36 14.61
N ALA A 48 4.49 2.85 14.89
CA ALA A 48 4.26 3.88 15.91
C ALA A 48 4.38 3.35 17.35
N GLY A 49 4.56 2.03 17.54
CA GLY A 49 4.63 1.41 18.86
C GLY A 49 3.31 1.49 19.63
N LYS A 50 2.18 1.59 18.93
CA LYS A 50 0.86 1.72 19.53
C LYS A 50 0.16 0.40 19.82
N LEU A 51 0.67 -0.71 19.31
CA LEU A 51 0.12 -2.02 19.60
C LEU A 51 0.44 -2.43 21.03
N PHE A 52 -0.56 -2.95 21.73
CA PHE A 52 -0.34 -3.54 23.06
C PHE A 52 0.63 -4.72 22.94
N ASN A 53 1.73 -4.68 23.71
CA ASN A 53 2.77 -5.70 23.64
C ASN A 53 2.55 -6.80 24.69
N ARG A 54 2.55 -8.06 24.24
CA ARG A 54 2.59 -9.26 25.09
C ARG A 54 3.74 -10.18 24.66
N GLU A 55 4.51 -10.68 25.60
CA GLU A 55 5.70 -11.49 25.30
C GLU A 55 5.36 -12.89 24.75
N ASP A 56 4.21 -13.41 25.12
CA ASP A 56 3.74 -14.74 24.78
C ASP A 56 2.78 -14.79 23.59
N VAL A 57 2.74 -13.71 22.78
CA VAL A 57 1.93 -13.60 21.54
C VAL A 57 2.83 -13.19 20.39
N ALA A 58 2.62 -13.78 19.22
CA ALA A 58 3.28 -13.37 17.98
C ALA A 58 2.51 -12.22 17.28
N TYR A 59 3.24 -11.41 16.51
CA TYR A 59 2.68 -10.27 15.76
C TYR A 59 3.12 -10.33 14.31
N PHE A 60 2.16 -10.36 13.42
CA PHE A 60 2.35 -10.39 11.97
C PHE A 60 1.67 -9.17 11.33
N VAL A 61 2.35 -8.55 10.40
CA VAL A 61 1.85 -7.41 9.64
C VAL A 61 1.76 -7.79 8.17
N THR A 62 0.66 -7.47 7.53
CA THR A 62 0.47 -7.71 6.09
C THR A 62 -0.33 -6.61 5.44
N HIS A 63 -0.03 -6.34 4.17
CA HIS A 63 -0.76 -5.34 3.40
C HIS A 63 -0.92 -5.80 1.94
N PRO A 64 -2.07 -5.57 1.29
CA PRO A 64 -2.23 -5.88 -0.12
C PRO A 64 -1.50 -4.86 -0.98
N THR A 65 -0.94 -5.28 -2.13
CA THR A 65 -0.36 -4.33 -3.09
C THR A 65 -1.40 -3.75 -4.04
N HIS A 66 -2.63 -4.24 -3.97
CA HIS A 66 -3.68 -4.07 -4.97
C HIS A 66 -3.29 -4.59 -6.35
N PRO A 67 -4.24 -4.80 -7.28
CA PRO A 67 -3.95 -5.20 -8.65
C PRO A 67 -3.13 -4.12 -9.37
N SER A 68 -2.07 -4.54 -10.07
CA SER A 68 -1.21 -3.64 -10.81
C SER A 68 -1.97 -2.95 -11.94
N VAL A 69 -1.62 -1.70 -12.26
CA VAL A 69 -2.10 -0.97 -13.45
C VAL A 69 -1.75 -1.66 -14.77
N PHE A 70 -0.80 -2.61 -14.74
CA PHE A 70 -0.41 -3.44 -15.89
C PHE A 70 -1.01 -4.85 -15.83
N ASN A 71 -1.86 -5.14 -14.85
CA ASN A 71 -2.50 -6.44 -14.75
C ASN A 71 -3.53 -6.62 -15.88
N TRP A 72 -3.45 -7.75 -16.58
CA TRP A 72 -4.40 -8.14 -17.59
C TRP A 72 -5.29 -9.22 -17.03
N GLU A 73 -6.51 -8.88 -16.71
CA GLU A 73 -7.50 -9.82 -16.24
C GLU A 73 -8.38 -10.32 -17.40
N PRO A 74 -8.77 -11.60 -17.40
CA PRO A 74 -9.49 -12.20 -18.53
C PRO A 74 -10.96 -11.82 -18.61
N ASP A 75 -11.53 -11.31 -17.54
CA ASP A 75 -12.94 -10.98 -17.43
C ASP A 75 -13.19 -9.56 -16.89
N GLU A 76 -14.37 -9.02 -17.17
CA GLU A 76 -14.74 -7.64 -16.83
C GLU A 76 -14.86 -7.44 -15.31
N ALA A 77 -15.31 -8.45 -14.56
CA ALA A 77 -15.43 -8.33 -13.10
C ALA A 77 -14.06 -8.16 -12.44
N ALA A 78 -13.05 -8.93 -12.91
CA ALA A 78 -11.69 -8.79 -12.43
C ALA A 78 -11.04 -7.47 -12.87
N MET A 79 -11.34 -6.97 -14.06
CA MET A 79 -10.86 -5.66 -14.52
C MET A 79 -11.38 -4.49 -13.66
N HIS A 80 -12.53 -4.64 -13.04
CA HIS A 80 -13.14 -3.62 -12.16
C HIS A 80 -12.88 -3.86 -10.66
N ASP A 81 -12.21 -4.94 -10.29
CA ASP A 81 -11.78 -5.21 -8.92
C ASP A 81 -10.48 -4.46 -8.59
N HIS A 82 -10.59 -3.13 -8.44
CA HIS A 82 -9.45 -2.24 -8.23
C HIS A 82 -8.74 -2.46 -6.89
N PHE A 83 -9.45 -2.94 -5.88
CA PHE A 83 -8.85 -3.23 -4.57
C PHE A 83 -8.23 -4.63 -4.50
N GLY A 84 -8.67 -5.55 -5.35
CA GLY A 84 -8.34 -6.95 -5.23
C GLY A 84 -9.12 -7.65 -4.10
N GLY A 85 -8.89 -8.96 -3.97
CA GLY A 85 -9.55 -9.75 -2.93
C GLY A 85 -10.91 -10.33 -3.32
N VAL A 86 -11.36 -10.09 -4.55
CA VAL A 86 -12.60 -10.67 -5.11
C VAL A 86 -12.28 -11.51 -6.34
N SER A 87 -11.76 -10.91 -7.40
CA SER A 87 -11.52 -11.58 -8.70
C SER A 87 -10.13 -11.30 -9.25
N ALA A 88 -9.64 -10.05 -9.15
CA ALA A 88 -8.34 -9.66 -9.68
C ALA A 88 -7.19 -10.19 -8.83
N LYS A 89 -6.14 -10.67 -9.51
CA LYS A 89 -4.91 -11.10 -8.84
C LYS A 89 -4.13 -9.91 -8.30
N GLN A 90 -3.68 -10.04 -7.07
CA GLN A 90 -2.80 -9.07 -6.43
C GLN A 90 -1.62 -9.74 -5.73
N SER A 91 -0.58 -8.99 -5.44
CA SER A 91 0.47 -9.43 -4.52
C SER A 91 0.16 -8.93 -3.10
N ILE A 92 0.89 -9.48 -2.14
CA ILE A 92 0.84 -9.03 -0.75
C ILE A 92 2.26 -8.87 -0.22
N VAL A 93 2.43 -7.98 0.74
CA VAL A 93 3.63 -7.87 1.56
C VAL A 93 3.34 -8.40 2.95
N CYS A 94 4.31 -9.13 3.52
CA CYS A 94 4.18 -9.85 4.78
C CYS A 94 5.43 -9.64 5.63
N ALA A 95 5.24 -9.36 6.92
CA ALA A 95 6.32 -9.22 7.88
C ALA A 95 5.96 -9.87 9.21
N ILE A 96 6.94 -10.54 9.83
CA ILE A 96 6.85 -10.89 11.24
C ILE A 96 7.46 -9.77 12.07
N MET A 97 6.67 -9.15 12.93
CA MET A 97 7.15 -8.13 13.88
C MET A 97 7.74 -8.79 15.12
N LYS A 98 7.10 -9.86 15.58
CA LYS A 98 7.50 -10.64 16.74
C LYS A 98 6.98 -12.07 16.62
N GLY A 99 7.84 -13.05 16.78
CA GLY A 99 7.55 -14.47 16.61
C GLY A 99 8.65 -15.17 15.83
N ASP A 100 8.40 -16.38 15.42
CA ASP A 100 9.33 -17.21 14.68
C ASP A 100 8.89 -17.44 13.21
N ASP A 101 9.62 -18.28 12.47
CA ASP A 101 9.29 -18.61 11.08
C ASP A 101 7.99 -19.44 10.94
N ALA A 102 7.57 -20.17 11.97
CA ALA A 102 6.30 -20.88 11.95
C ALA A 102 5.12 -19.90 12.09
N ASP A 103 5.26 -18.88 12.93
CA ASP A 103 4.31 -17.78 13.05
C ASP A 103 4.22 -16.98 11.77
N TYR A 104 5.37 -16.69 11.12
CA TYR A 104 5.39 -16.06 9.81
C TYR A 104 4.63 -16.87 8.76
N THR A 105 4.92 -18.16 8.66
CA THR A 105 4.28 -19.06 7.69
C THR A 105 2.77 -19.10 7.89
N LYS A 106 2.32 -19.23 9.14
CA LYS A 106 0.89 -19.21 9.50
C LYS A 106 0.23 -17.90 9.12
N GLY A 107 0.88 -16.77 9.38
CA GLY A 107 0.39 -15.44 9.00
C GLY A 107 0.28 -15.27 7.48
N GLU A 108 1.30 -15.66 6.72
CA GLU A 108 1.33 -15.58 5.26
C GLU A 108 0.23 -16.45 4.62
N GLU A 109 0.06 -17.70 5.07
CA GLU A 109 -0.98 -18.59 4.54
C GLU A 109 -2.39 -18.02 4.77
N LEU A 110 -2.64 -17.44 5.95
CA LEU A 110 -3.91 -16.77 6.22
C LEU A 110 -4.08 -15.51 5.36
N ALA A 111 -3.04 -14.70 5.19
CA ALA A 111 -3.08 -13.52 4.33
C ALA A 111 -3.40 -13.89 2.87
N LYS A 112 -2.85 -14.98 2.36
CA LYS A 112 -3.19 -15.50 1.03
C LYS A 112 -4.67 -15.88 0.90
N VAL A 113 -5.30 -16.33 1.99
CA VAL A 113 -6.74 -16.68 1.98
C VAL A 113 -7.61 -15.45 1.94
N PHE A 114 -7.39 -14.48 2.83
CA PHE A 114 -8.31 -13.33 2.94
C PHE A 114 -8.05 -12.21 1.92
N TYR A 115 -6.86 -12.16 1.31
CA TYR A 115 -6.55 -11.21 0.22
C TYR A 115 -6.66 -11.84 -1.18
N GLY A 116 -6.89 -13.16 -1.28
CA GLY A 116 -6.90 -13.88 -2.56
C GLY A 116 -7.89 -13.35 -3.59
N PRO A 117 -7.61 -13.59 -4.88
CA PRO A 117 -6.53 -14.44 -5.43
C PRO A 117 -5.16 -13.77 -5.40
N ILE A 118 -4.13 -14.50 -4.99
CA ILE A 118 -2.77 -14.00 -4.83
C ILE A 118 -1.89 -14.35 -6.02
N PHE A 119 -1.20 -13.34 -6.55
CA PHE A 119 -0.15 -13.50 -7.54
C PHE A 119 1.20 -13.84 -6.88
N ARG A 120 1.57 -13.11 -5.83
CA ARG A 120 2.84 -13.26 -5.12
C ARG A 120 2.75 -12.74 -3.68
N ALA A 121 3.39 -13.44 -2.74
CA ALA A 121 3.63 -12.94 -1.39
C ALA A 121 5.11 -12.56 -1.24
N HIS A 122 5.38 -11.37 -0.71
CA HIS A 122 6.72 -10.87 -0.48
C HIS A 122 7.00 -10.78 1.01
N ARG A 123 8.02 -11.50 1.48
CA ARG A 123 8.53 -11.35 2.86
C ARG A 123 9.43 -10.12 2.92
N ILE A 124 9.06 -9.16 3.75
CA ILE A 124 9.82 -7.92 4.01
C ILE A 124 9.84 -7.64 5.51
N THR A 125 10.47 -6.55 5.94
CA THR A 125 10.38 -6.09 7.34
C THR A 125 9.26 -5.08 7.53
N VAL A 126 8.84 -4.85 8.78
CA VAL A 126 7.82 -3.84 9.09
C VAL A 126 8.32 -2.43 8.73
N GLU A 127 9.61 -2.16 8.94
CA GLU A 127 10.25 -0.89 8.54
C GLU A 127 10.23 -0.68 7.02
N GLN A 128 10.45 -1.75 6.24
CA GLN A 128 10.32 -1.70 4.78
C GLN A 128 8.88 -1.42 4.34
N MET A 129 7.87 -1.95 5.06
CA MET A 129 6.47 -1.58 4.80
C MET A 129 6.24 -0.09 5.03
N GLY A 130 6.85 0.50 6.07
CA GLY A 130 6.76 1.94 6.33
C GLY A 130 7.34 2.81 5.21
N LEU A 131 8.31 2.32 4.45
CA LEU A 131 8.80 3.00 3.25
C LEU A 131 7.82 2.87 2.07
N LEU A 132 7.12 1.75 1.98
CA LEU A 132 6.17 1.51 0.89
C LEU A 132 4.87 2.28 1.08
N GLU A 133 4.20 2.10 2.22
CA GLU A 133 2.84 2.62 2.41
C GLU A 133 2.83 4.13 2.64
N PRO A 134 3.29 4.69 3.75
CA PRO A 134 3.15 6.13 3.97
C PRO A 134 4.05 6.97 3.06
N ALA A 135 5.28 6.55 2.79
CA ALA A 135 6.22 7.40 2.05
C ALA A 135 6.07 7.29 0.52
N LEU A 136 6.12 6.07 -0.03
CA LEU A 136 6.09 5.88 -1.48
C LEU A 136 4.68 6.03 -2.04
N VAL A 137 3.69 5.34 -1.47
CA VAL A 137 2.35 5.28 -2.05
C VAL A 137 1.52 6.49 -1.61
N GLU A 138 1.33 6.70 -0.31
CA GLU A 138 0.44 7.75 0.16
C GLU A 138 1.04 9.15 -0.06
N THR A 139 2.28 9.38 0.36
CA THR A 139 2.88 10.70 0.26
C THR A 139 3.32 11.03 -1.17
N LEU A 140 4.14 10.19 -1.82
CA LEU A 140 4.68 10.55 -3.13
C LEU A 140 3.70 10.27 -4.27
N ALA A 141 3.26 9.02 -4.44
CA ALA A 141 2.47 8.62 -5.59
C ALA A 141 1.09 9.30 -5.59
N SER A 142 0.37 9.31 -4.46
CA SER A 142 -0.94 9.96 -4.37
C SER A 142 -0.84 11.47 -4.63
N THR A 143 0.20 12.14 -4.12
CA THR A 143 0.43 13.57 -4.42
C THR A 143 0.65 13.81 -5.91
N CYS A 144 1.49 13.01 -6.57
CA CYS A 144 1.75 13.15 -8.00
C CYS A 144 0.47 12.92 -8.84
N ILE A 145 -0.29 11.88 -8.52
CA ILE A 145 -1.56 11.57 -9.20
C ILE A 145 -2.59 12.69 -8.97
N TYR A 146 -2.66 13.25 -7.76
CA TYR A 146 -3.54 14.36 -7.45
C TYR A 146 -3.20 15.60 -8.27
N VAL A 147 -1.91 15.94 -8.42
CA VAL A 147 -1.46 17.06 -9.28
C VAL A 147 -1.80 16.80 -10.74
N ILE A 148 -1.61 15.57 -11.24
CA ILE A 148 -2.02 15.18 -12.59
C ILE A 148 -3.52 15.38 -12.77
N ARG A 149 -4.34 14.97 -11.79
CA ARG A 149 -5.80 15.16 -11.83
C ARG A 149 -6.19 16.65 -11.88
N GLN A 150 -5.51 17.51 -11.10
CA GLN A 150 -5.72 18.96 -11.17
C GLN A 150 -5.33 19.53 -12.54
N GLY A 151 -4.26 19.00 -13.16
CA GLY A 151 -3.87 19.36 -14.53
C GLY A 151 -4.95 19.05 -15.56
N LEU A 152 -5.66 17.93 -15.43
CA LEU A 152 -6.82 17.60 -16.26
C LEU A 152 -7.93 18.65 -16.11
N ASP A 153 -8.27 19.05 -14.90
CA ASP A 153 -9.29 20.07 -14.64
C ASP A 153 -8.89 21.43 -15.24
N GLU A 154 -7.61 21.79 -15.16
CA GLU A 154 -7.11 23.05 -15.69
C GLU A 154 -7.17 23.11 -17.23
N VAL A 155 -6.86 22.03 -17.95
CA VAL A 155 -6.97 22.03 -19.42
C VAL A 155 -8.44 22.06 -19.87
N ILE A 156 -9.35 21.40 -19.18
CA ILE A 156 -10.78 21.47 -19.42
C ILE A 156 -11.28 22.92 -19.22
N LYS A 157 -10.89 23.55 -18.12
CA LYS A 157 -11.20 24.97 -17.86
C LYS A 157 -10.69 25.90 -18.95
N ARG A 158 -9.61 25.56 -19.63
CA ARG A 158 -9.05 26.32 -20.77
C ARG A 158 -9.73 25.98 -22.10
N GLY A 159 -10.78 25.18 -22.11
CA GLY A 159 -11.63 24.94 -23.27
C GLY A 159 -11.36 23.62 -24.00
N VAL A 160 -10.52 22.75 -23.49
CA VAL A 160 -10.39 21.40 -24.06
C VAL A 160 -11.63 20.58 -23.70
N PRO A 161 -12.31 19.90 -24.65
CA PRO A 161 -13.44 19.06 -24.36
C PRO A 161 -13.06 17.97 -23.32
N ALA A 162 -13.91 17.77 -22.31
CA ALA A 162 -13.61 16.93 -21.16
C ALA A 162 -13.25 15.48 -21.54
N ASP A 163 -14.03 14.88 -22.43
CA ASP A 163 -13.79 13.49 -22.87
C ASP A 163 -12.45 13.38 -23.63
N ALA A 164 -12.17 14.32 -24.53
CA ALA A 164 -10.90 14.35 -25.27
C ALA A 164 -9.70 14.53 -24.32
N ALA A 165 -9.81 15.43 -23.34
CA ALA A 165 -8.76 15.65 -22.36
C ALA A 165 -8.51 14.39 -21.50
N ARG A 166 -9.58 13.74 -21.06
CA ARG A 166 -9.53 12.53 -20.27
C ARG A 166 -8.91 11.37 -21.03
N ASP A 167 -9.39 11.08 -22.24
CA ASP A 167 -8.90 9.98 -23.05
C ASP A 167 -7.43 10.17 -23.41
N PHE A 168 -7.06 11.41 -23.81
CA PHE A 168 -5.67 11.75 -24.11
C PHE A 168 -4.76 11.56 -22.90
N LEU A 169 -5.15 12.06 -21.72
CA LEU A 169 -4.35 11.93 -20.51
C LEU A 169 -4.18 10.48 -20.09
N LEU A 170 -5.28 9.72 -19.96
CA LEU A 170 -5.22 8.34 -19.46
C LEU A 170 -4.46 7.40 -20.38
N GLY A 171 -4.60 7.57 -21.71
CA GLY A 171 -3.81 6.83 -22.69
C GLY A 171 -2.31 7.15 -22.60
N HIS A 172 -1.96 8.44 -22.44
CA HIS A 172 -0.57 8.85 -22.28
C HIS A 172 0.04 8.42 -20.94
N LEU A 173 -0.71 8.47 -19.84
CA LEU A 173 -0.24 7.94 -18.56
C LEU A 173 0.14 6.47 -18.66
N ARG A 174 -0.68 5.67 -19.32
CA ARG A 174 -0.39 4.23 -19.51
C ARG A 174 0.92 4.01 -20.26
N ILE A 175 1.15 4.69 -21.39
CA ILE A 175 2.39 4.51 -22.16
C ILE A 175 3.61 5.08 -21.43
N GLN A 176 3.47 6.23 -20.75
CA GLN A 176 4.55 6.81 -19.95
C GLN A 176 4.96 5.89 -18.81
N MET A 177 4.00 5.31 -18.08
CA MET A 177 4.29 4.31 -17.05
C MET A 177 4.95 3.07 -17.63
N ALA A 178 4.47 2.55 -18.78
CA ALA A 178 5.06 1.38 -19.41
C ALA A 178 6.53 1.60 -19.82
N VAL A 179 6.89 2.81 -20.23
CA VAL A 179 8.29 3.17 -20.54
C VAL A 179 9.12 3.31 -19.27
N LEU A 180 8.61 3.99 -18.22
CA LEU A 180 9.37 4.29 -17.01
C LEU A 180 9.54 3.09 -16.08
N PHE A 181 8.63 2.10 -16.16
CA PHE A 181 8.66 0.89 -15.33
C PHE A 181 9.08 -0.36 -16.12
N ASP A 182 9.71 -0.18 -17.28
CA ASP A 182 10.29 -1.26 -18.11
C ASP A 182 9.27 -2.34 -18.57
N GLU A 183 7.98 -2.00 -18.62
CA GLU A 183 6.93 -2.89 -19.13
C GLU A 183 6.93 -2.98 -20.67
N LEU A 184 7.65 -2.08 -21.33
CA LEU A 184 7.84 -2.03 -22.78
C LEU A 184 9.34 -2.11 -23.10
N PRO A 185 9.90 -3.32 -23.29
CA PRO A 185 11.34 -3.51 -23.45
C PRO A 185 11.94 -2.65 -24.56
N GLY A 186 13.02 -1.92 -24.26
CA GLY A 186 13.73 -1.06 -25.22
C GLY A 186 13.04 0.27 -25.56
N ALA A 187 11.87 0.54 -25.03
CA ALA A 187 11.21 1.82 -25.23
C ALA A 187 11.87 2.92 -24.39
N VAL A 188 12.00 4.09 -25.00
CA VAL A 188 12.54 5.30 -24.35
C VAL A 188 11.68 6.51 -24.73
N PHE A 189 11.70 7.53 -23.89
CA PHE A 189 11.06 8.79 -24.25
C PHE A 189 11.77 9.46 -25.43
N SER A 190 11.00 10.11 -26.29
CA SER A 190 11.53 10.98 -27.32
C SER A 190 12.35 12.14 -26.73
N ASP A 191 13.22 12.75 -27.54
CA ASP A 191 13.99 13.93 -27.11
C ASP A 191 13.09 15.07 -26.63
N ALA A 192 11.95 15.26 -27.28
CA ALA A 192 10.97 16.27 -26.89
C ALA A 192 10.34 15.97 -25.51
N ALA A 193 9.95 14.71 -25.28
CA ALA A 193 9.40 14.28 -24.00
C ALA A 193 10.44 14.39 -22.87
N ASN A 194 11.69 14.01 -23.13
CA ASN A 194 12.80 14.16 -22.18
C ASN A 194 13.05 15.63 -21.80
N LYS A 195 13.05 16.54 -22.77
CA LYS A 195 13.16 17.99 -22.51
C LYS A 195 12.00 18.53 -21.67
N ALA A 196 10.78 18.10 -21.98
CA ALA A 196 9.59 18.46 -21.20
C ALA A 196 9.67 17.93 -19.76
N LEU A 197 10.08 16.67 -19.57
CA LEU A 197 10.29 16.06 -18.27
C LEU A 197 11.32 16.84 -17.43
N GLN A 198 12.49 17.15 -18.00
CA GLN A 198 13.54 17.90 -17.29
C GLN A 198 13.08 19.31 -16.91
N ARG A 199 12.29 19.97 -17.75
CA ARG A 199 11.66 21.24 -17.41
C ARG A 199 10.65 21.06 -16.27
N GLY A 200 9.76 20.07 -16.36
CA GLY A 200 8.75 19.78 -15.34
C GLY A 200 9.35 19.50 -13.98
N LEU A 201 10.44 18.75 -13.92
CA LEU A 201 11.16 18.46 -12.66
C LEU A 201 11.61 19.77 -11.98
N LYS A 202 12.12 20.74 -12.71
CA LYS A 202 12.54 22.03 -12.15
C LYS A 202 11.36 22.92 -11.73
N GLU A 203 10.23 22.85 -12.44
CA GLU A 203 9.06 23.70 -12.18
C GLU A 203 8.20 23.17 -11.01
N PHE A 204 8.07 21.84 -10.87
CA PHE A 204 7.09 21.22 -9.97
C PHE A 204 7.70 20.50 -8.79
N ILE A 205 8.95 20.01 -8.89
CA ILE A 205 9.54 19.14 -7.89
C ILE A 205 10.64 19.89 -7.12
N LYS A 206 10.59 19.83 -5.79
CA LYS A 206 11.65 20.40 -4.94
C LYS A 206 12.91 19.56 -5.05
N ASP A 207 14.09 20.17 -5.03
CA ASP A 207 15.38 19.46 -5.11
C ASP A 207 15.56 18.42 -4.00
N ASP A 208 15.04 18.71 -2.82
CA ASP A 208 15.15 17.87 -1.63
C ASP A 208 13.96 16.91 -1.41
N TRP A 209 13.15 16.65 -2.44
CA TRP A 209 11.94 15.83 -2.31
C TRP A 209 12.17 14.42 -1.76
N ARG A 210 13.39 13.87 -1.99
CA ARG A 210 13.76 12.53 -1.49
C ARG A 210 13.77 12.43 0.03
N LYS A 211 13.77 13.55 0.73
CA LYS A 211 13.66 13.58 2.19
C LYS A 211 12.39 12.94 2.74
N VAL A 212 11.35 12.75 1.92
CA VAL A 212 10.13 12.02 2.35
C VAL A 212 10.44 10.58 2.76
N PHE A 213 11.57 10.04 2.31
CA PHE A 213 12.06 8.70 2.66
C PHE A 213 13.07 8.68 3.81
N ASP A 214 13.47 9.83 4.34
CA ASP A 214 14.37 9.89 5.49
C ASP A 214 13.68 9.29 6.72
N PRO A 215 14.38 8.53 7.57
CA PRO A 215 13.78 7.82 8.70
C PRO A 215 12.91 8.68 9.61
N ASP A 216 13.35 9.91 9.90
CA ASP A 216 12.58 10.85 10.73
C ASP A 216 11.31 11.33 10.04
N ASN A 217 11.37 11.56 8.72
CA ASN A 217 10.18 11.91 7.93
C ASN A 217 9.19 10.76 7.87
N VAL A 218 9.65 9.55 7.59
CA VAL A 218 8.79 8.35 7.59
C VAL A 218 8.11 8.18 8.96
N ARG A 219 8.87 8.33 10.04
CA ARG A 219 8.31 8.29 11.40
C ARG A 219 7.23 9.35 11.61
N ASN A 220 7.48 10.60 11.17
CA ASN A 220 6.50 11.68 11.31
C ASN A 220 5.23 11.43 10.48
N GLN A 221 5.35 10.86 9.28
CA GLN A 221 4.22 10.46 8.45
C GLN A 221 3.38 9.39 9.17
N ILE A 222 4.02 8.36 9.72
CA ILE A 222 3.36 7.29 10.49
C ILE A 222 2.63 7.85 11.72
N ILE A 223 3.26 8.74 12.48
CA ILE A 223 2.63 9.37 13.66
C ILE A 223 1.40 10.20 13.26
N ALA A 224 1.44 10.87 12.11
CA ALA A 224 0.34 11.72 11.64
C ALA A 224 -0.92 10.95 11.26
N ILE A 225 -0.82 9.66 10.91
CA ILE A 225 -1.95 8.81 10.49
C ILE A 225 -2.44 7.85 11.58
N THR A 226 -1.74 7.74 12.70
CA THR A 226 -2.07 6.89 13.86
C THR A 226 -2.47 7.74 15.06
#